data_052281081e70d88ebdf65e858218c34a
#
_entry.id   052281081e70d88ebdf65e858218c34a
#
_cell.length_a   1.000
_cell.length_b   1.000
_cell.length_c   1.000
_cell.angle_alpha   90.00
_cell.angle_beta   90.00
_cell.angle_gamma   90.00
#
_symmetry.space_group_name_H-M   'P 1'
#
loop_
_entity.id
_entity.type
_entity.pdbx_description
1 polymer ?
#
loop_
_entity_poly.entity_id
_entity_poly.type
_entity_poly.pdbx_seq_one_letter_code
_entity_poly.pdbx_strand_id
1 'polypeptide(L)'
;TVWKIPDGMKNSRTIKKELDRFSVLFEQQCKEGMVSTDRKTFAAYSEYYLALKERDQKQKTVDSYRDLLVRINEEIGFLKLSDVNCEHLNRFYIKLAQKGQNKKTGEGLSPKTIVEHHRLIHSIFAQAMKEGLVKFNPAETASPPSVKKKEASFFEAEDVERIMKCLEQEPLKWRCITLLMIATGARRGEIMGLKWSAIDFKKDEIKICANLLYSKQRGIYEDTPKTGEIRYVCVDHSVMQLLAQYRKEQTIMRLRMGERWVNTGYCFTRENGEPMHPDSITSWLNKFSKKYGLPHINPHKFRHTQASILINEGVDVVTVAKRLGHKQVTTTENIYAHALAKADAEANAVVASVLFKKKA
;
A
#
# COMPACT_ATOMS: atom_id res chain seq x y z
N THR A 1 -7.84 6.89 43.94
CA THR A 1 -6.95 8.04 43.74
C THR A 1 -6.44 8.49 45.12
N VAL A 2 -5.15 8.71 45.27
CA VAL A 2 -4.56 9.24 46.50
C VAL A 2 -4.25 10.71 46.24
N TRP A 3 -4.91 11.60 47.01
CA TRP A 3 -4.59 13.00 47.03
C TRP A 3 -3.37 13.22 47.94
N LYS A 4 -2.32 13.86 47.46
CA LYS A 4 -1.14 14.20 48.29
C LYS A 4 -1.25 15.65 48.72
N ILE A 5 -0.99 15.92 49.98
CA ILE A 5 -0.97 17.28 50.49
C ILE A 5 0.15 18.05 49.77
N PRO A 6 -0.16 19.21 49.13
CA PRO A 6 0.86 20.03 48.51
C PRO A 6 1.93 20.52 49.48
N ASP A 7 3.19 20.53 49.01
CA ASP A 7 4.32 20.99 49.86
C ASP A 7 4.10 22.44 50.35
N GLY A 8 4.26 22.63 51.67
CA GLY A 8 4.06 23.94 52.30
C GLY A 8 2.68 24.14 52.95
N MET A 9 1.70 23.24 52.78
CA MET A 9 0.38 23.33 53.38
C MET A 9 0.39 22.75 54.79
N LYS A 10 0.42 23.59 55.84
CA LYS A 10 0.47 23.16 57.27
C LYS A 10 -0.84 23.36 58.02
N ASN A 11 -1.79 24.15 57.48
CA ASN A 11 -3.04 24.46 58.19
C ASN A 11 -4.12 23.42 57.90
N SER A 12 -4.58 22.74 58.95
CA SER A 12 -5.59 21.66 58.91
C SER A 12 -6.91 22.10 58.23
N ARG A 13 -7.35 23.33 58.46
CA ARG A 13 -8.57 23.89 57.80
C ARG A 13 -8.42 24.06 56.31
N THR A 14 -7.26 24.53 55.87
CA THR A 14 -6.95 24.73 54.44
C THR A 14 -6.81 23.38 53.74
N ILE A 15 -6.16 22.41 54.37
CA ILE A 15 -6.02 21.04 53.86
C ILE A 15 -7.39 20.40 53.68
N LYS A 16 -8.29 20.53 54.67
CA LYS A 16 -9.66 19.98 54.57
C LYS A 16 -10.44 20.63 53.45
N LYS A 17 -10.39 21.94 53.27
CA LYS A 17 -11.09 22.68 52.20
C LYS A 17 -10.60 22.27 50.83
N GLU A 18 -9.31 22.09 50.61
CA GLU A 18 -8.75 21.63 49.36
C GLU A 18 -9.07 20.14 49.08
N LEU A 19 -9.11 19.30 50.11
CA LEU A 19 -9.54 17.92 50.00
C LEU A 19 -11.01 17.81 49.58
N ASP A 20 -11.89 18.59 50.21
CA ASP A 20 -13.32 18.66 49.84
C ASP A 20 -13.50 19.13 48.42
N ARG A 21 -12.76 20.15 48.01
CA ARG A 21 -12.78 20.65 46.62
C ARG A 21 -12.29 19.58 45.61
N PHE A 22 -11.21 18.88 45.96
CA PHE A 22 -10.70 17.78 45.17
C PHE A 22 -11.72 16.62 45.08
N SER A 23 -12.39 16.28 46.17
CA SER A 23 -13.41 15.24 46.20
C SER A 23 -14.59 15.56 45.29
N VAL A 24 -15.09 16.80 45.36
CA VAL A 24 -16.20 17.25 44.46
C VAL A 24 -15.77 17.22 42.98
N LEU A 25 -14.59 17.71 42.67
CA LEU A 25 -14.05 17.66 41.30
C LEU A 25 -13.85 16.21 40.84
N PHE A 26 -13.36 15.35 41.71
CA PHE A 26 -13.17 13.93 41.41
C PHE A 26 -14.51 13.19 41.19
N GLU A 27 -15.52 13.46 42.04
CA GLU A 27 -16.87 12.91 41.85
C GLU A 27 -17.50 13.41 40.55
N GLN A 28 -17.33 14.70 40.21
CA GLN A 28 -17.80 15.22 38.95
C GLN A 28 -17.07 14.56 37.77
N GLN A 29 -15.77 14.40 37.84
CA GLN A 29 -14.98 13.67 36.84
C GLN A 29 -15.40 12.19 36.72
N CYS A 30 -15.79 11.54 37.84
CA CYS A 30 -16.34 10.19 37.79
C CYS A 30 -17.71 10.14 37.16
N LYS A 31 -18.63 11.07 37.50
CA LYS A 31 -19.99 11.18 36.87
C LYS A 31 -19.94 11.49 35.40
N GLU A 32 -18.98 12.29 34.97
CA GLU A 32 -18.74 12.60 33.56
C GLU A 32 -17.94 11.48 32.85
N GLY A 33 -17.64 10.36 33.53
CA GLY A 33 -16.81 9.26 32.98
C GLY A 33 -15.36 9.68 32.72
N MET A 34 -14.85 10.73 33.41
CA MET A 34 -13.49 11.22 33.22
C MET A 34 -12.44 10.41 33.93
N VAL A 35 -12.84 9.61 34.89
CA VAL A 35 -11.94 8.68 35.59
C VAL A 35 -12.11 7.32 34.98
N SER A 36 -11.28 6.98 34.03
CA SER A 36 -11.15 5.61 33.54
C SER A 36 -10.49 4.78 34.63
N THR A 37 -11.22 3.79 35.15
CA THR A 37 -10.67 2.77 36.06
C THR A 37 -9.80 1.78 35.30
N ASP A 38 -9.78 1.83 33.99
CA ASP A 38 -9.02 0.92 33.15
C ASP A 38 -7.54 1.35 33.14
N ARG A 39 -6.71 0.50 33.73
CA ARG A 39 -5.25 0.68 33.82
C ARG A 39 -4.49 0.17 32.59
N LYS A 40 -5.18 -0.10 31.47
CA LYS A 40 -4.56 -0.65 30.29
C LYS A 40 -3.51 0.29 29.71
N THR A 41 -2.33 -0.26 29.47
CA THR A 41 -1.28 0.46 28.73
C THR A 41 -1.63 0.52 27.25
N PHE A 42 -1.01 1.47 26.53
CA PHE A 42 -1.17 1.56 25.08
C PHE A 42 -0.76 0.25 24.39
N ALA A 43 0.34 -0.39 24.81
CA ALA A 43 0.78 -1.66 24.24
C ALA A 43 -0.28 -2.76 24.43
N ALA A 44 -0.83 -2.94 25.64
CA ALA A 44 -1.85 -3.95 25.91
C ALA A 44 -3.12 -3.70 25.09
N TYR A 45 -3.53 -2.43 24.92
CA TYR A 45 -4.68 -2.09 24.09
C TYR A 45 -4.40 -2.25 22.59
N SER A 46 -3.19 -1.93 22.14
CA SER A 46 -2.81 -2.10 20.74
C SER A 46 -2.85 -3.55 20.27
N GLU A 47 -2.51 -4.50 21.13
CA GLU A 47 -2.66 -5.94 20.84
C GLU A 47 -4.14 -6.35 20.73
N TYR A 48 -4.97 -5.87 21.64
CA TYR A 48 -6.43 -6.07 21.53
C TYR A 48 -6.98 -5.48 20.22
N TYR A 49 -6.57 -4.25 19.87
CA TYR A 49 -6.95 -3.62 18.61
C TYR A 49 -6.53 -4.44 17.39
N LEU A 50 -5.31 -5.00 17.38
CA LEU A 50 -4.85 -5.90 16.32
C LEU A 50 -5.75 -7.13 16.19
N ALA A 51 -6.10 -7.77 17.31
CA ALA A 51 -7.00 -8.93 17.30
C ALA A 51 -8.38 -8.59 16.71
N LEU A 52 -8.92 -7.40 16.99
CA LEU A 52 -10.14 -6.92 16.33
C LEU A 52 -9.96 -6.77 14.82
N LYS A 53 -8.81 -6.21 14.39
CA LYS A 53 -8.54 -5.98 12.95
C LYS A 53 -8.25 -7.25 12.18
N GLU A 54 -7.73 -8.28 12.81
CA GLU A 54 -7.51 -9.60 12.18
C GLU A 54 -8.79 -10.24 11.66
N ARG A 55 -9.94 -9.91 12.25
CA ARG A 55 -11.24 -10.45 11.84
C ARG A 55 -11.72 -9.87 10.51
N ASP A 56 -11.44 -8.59 10.26
CA ASP A 56 -12.07 -7.84 9.16
C ASP A 56 -11.07 -7.35 8.12
N GLN A 57 -9.78 -7.31 8.43
CA GLN A 57 -8.75 -6.76 7.56
C GLN A 57 -7.94 -7.86 6.87
N LYS A 58 -7.46 -7.55 5.65
CA LYS A 58 -6.51 -8.42 4.96
C LYS A 58 -5.22 -8.58 5.76
N GLN A 59 -4.69 -9.79 5.80
CA GLN A 59 -3.46 -10.14 6.55
C GLN A 59 -2.32 -9.15 6.33
N LYS A 60 -2.09 -8.73 5.08
CA LYS A 60 -1.04 -7.75 4.75
C LYS A 60 -1.19 -6.41 5.46
N THR A 61 -2.43 -5.98 5.72
CA THR A 61 -2.71 -4.75 6.48
C THR A 61 -2.35 -4.94 7.95
N VAL A 62 -2.75 -6.07 8.52
CA VAL A 62 -2.44 -6.43 9.92
C VAL A 62 -0.94 -6.55 10.13
N ASP A 63 -0.22 -7.20 9.21
CA ASP A 63 1.24 -7.29 9.25
C ASP A 63 1.91 -5.91 9.23
N SER A 64 1.38 -4.99 8.40
CA SER A 64 1.87 -3.61 8.37
C SER A 64 1.63 -2.88 9.69
N TYR A 65 0.48 -3.10 10.33
CA TYR A 65 0.19 -2.55 11.66
C TYR A 65 1.16 -3.09 12.71
N ARG A 66 1.45 -4.39 12.69
CA ARG A 66 2.43 -4.98 13.61
C ARG A 66 3.83 -4.38 13.42
N ASP A 67 4.28 -4.23 12.17
CA ASP A 67 5.58 -3.63 11.90
C ASP A 67 5.65 -2.15 12.38
N LEU A 68 4.56 -1.38 12.29
CA LEU A 68 4.48 -0.01 12.81
C LEU A 68 4.42 0.02 14.35
N LEU A 69 3.67 -0.90 14.96
CA LEU A 69 3.50 -0.97 16.42
C LEU A 69 4.80 -1.26 17.16
N VAL A 70 5.76 -1.93 16.56
CA VAL A 70 7.08 -2.13 17.18
C VAL A 70 7.65 -0.80 17.68
N ARG A 71 7.75 0.21 16.80
CA ARG A 71 8.29 1.52 17.14
C ARG A 71 7.36 2.34 18.03
N ILE A 72 6.05 2.25 17.81
CA ILE A 72 5.06 2.96 18.60
C ILE A 72 5.11 2.45 20.06
N ASN A 73 5.16 1.13 20.26
CA ASN A 73 5.19 0.53 21.59
C ASN A 73 6.53 0.77 22.31
N GLU A 74 7.65 0.87 21.59
CA GLU A 74 8.94 1.29 22.15
C GLU A 74 8.87 2.69 22.76
N GLU A 75 8.05 3.60 22.21
CA GLU A 75 7.99 5.00 22.65
C GLU A 75 6.86 5.30 23.63
N ILE A 76 5.66 4.81 23.37
CA ILE A 76 4.46 5.13 24.18
C ILE A 76 3.74 3.89 24.73
N GLY A 77 4.22 2.68 24.42
CA GLY A 77 3.55 1.43 24.80
C GLY A 77 3.37 1.22 26.30
N PHE A 78 4.29 1.73 27.09
CA PHE A 78 4.28 1.63 28.56
C PHE A 78 3.35 2.63 29.25
N LEU A 79 2.94 3.68 28.54
CA LEU A 79 2.00 4.69 29.06
C LEU A 79 0.58 4.10 29.13
N LYS A 80 -0.20 4.54 30.11
CA LYS A 80 -1.64 4.27 30.11
C LYS A 80 -2.31 5.02 28.96
N LEU A 81 -3.36 4.45 28.40
CA LEU A 81 -4.11 5.10 27.31
C LEU A 81 -4.55 6.53 27.68
N SER A 82 -5.02 6.74 28.92
CA SER A 82 -5.43 8.04 29.44
C SER A 82 -4.31 9.08 29.54
N ASP A 83 -3.05 8.62 29.65
CA ASP A 83 -1.91 9.47 29.92
C ASP A 83 -1.16 9.89 28.64
N VAL A 84 -1.48 9.24 27.50
CA VAL A 84 -0.92 9.62 26.19
C VAL A 84 -1.53 10.95 25.74
N ASN A 85 -0.68 11.91 25.44
CA ASN A 85 -1.07 13.24 24.96
C ASN A 85 -0.38 13.61 23.65
N CYS A 86 -0.75 14.73 23.06
CA CYS A 86 -0.21 15.21 21.77
C CYS A 86 1.31 15.48 21.84
N GLU A 87 1.85 15.88 22.99
CA GLU A 87 3.28 16.14 23.15
C GLU A 87 4.10 14.85 23.02
N HIS A 88 3.64 13.75 23.61
CA HIS A 88 4.25 12.44 23.44
C HIS A 88 4.32 12.05 21.96
N LEU A 89 3.23 12.26 21.22
CA LEU A 89 3.15 11.92 19.79
C LEU A 89 4.05 12.82 18.93
N ASN A 90 4.06 14.14 19.20
CA ASN A 90 4.93 15.06 18.46
C ASN A 90 6.42 14.74 18.67
N ARG A 91 6.79 14.43 19.92
CA ARG A 91 8.16 14.00 20.28
C ARG A 91 8.53 12.72 19.51
N PHE A 92 7.62 11.76 19.46
CA PHE A 92 7.79 10.52 18.67
C PHE A 92 8.02 10.81 17.19
N TYR A 93 7.22 11.70 16.57
CA TYR A 93 7.40 12.02 15.14
C TYR A 93 8.72 12.71 14.87
N ILE A 94 9.17 13.61 15.74
CA ILE A 94 10.49 14.24 15.66
C ILE A 94 11.60 13.18 15.73
N LYS A 95 11.50 12.24 16.67
CA LYS A 95 12.46 11.14 16.82
C LYS A 95 12.52 10.27 15.55
N LEU A 96 11.37 9.91 14.95
CA LEU A 96 11.31 9.13 13.73
C LEU A 96 11.97 9.82 12.52
N ALA A 97 12.01 11.16 12.51
CA ALA A 97 12.66 11.96 11.46
C ALA A 97 14.19 12.03 11.61
N GLN A 98 14.76 11.64 12.75
CA GLN A 98 16.19 11.73 13.02
C GLN A 98 16.98 10.65 12.25
N LYS A 99 18.26 10.93 11.97
CA LYS A 99 19.19 9.97 11.39
C LYS A 99 19.27 8.69 12.24
N GLY A 100 19.51 7.56 11.57
CA GLY A 100 19.57 6.25 12.22
C GLY A 100 18.22 5.52 12.35
N GLN A 101 17.10 6.19 12.15
CA GLN A 101 15.77 5.57 12.25
C GLN A 101 15.45 4.64 11.08
N ASN A 102 15.98 4.92 9.89
CA ASN A 102 15.84 4.05 8.74
C ASN A 102 17.03 3.08 8.64
N LYS A 103 16.82 1.84 9.07
CA LYS A 103 17.87 0.79 9.07
C LYS A 103 18.47 0.49 7.68
N LYS A 104 17.80 0.86 6.58
CA LYS A 104 18.28 0.60 5.22
C LYS A 104 19.17 1.73 4.68
N THR A 105 18.85 2.97 5.03
CA THR A 105 19.56 4.14 4.48
C THR A 105 20.42 4.86 5.50
N GLY A 106 20.27 4.55 6.79
CA GLY A 106 20.91 5.27 7.88
C GLY A 106 20.31 6.65 8.17
N GLU A 107 19.34 7.09 7.37
CA GLU A 107 18.65 8.37 7.51
C GLU A 107 17.42 8.30 8.42
N GLY A 108 16.67 9.40 8.55
CA GLY A 108 15.35 9.42 9.17
C GLY A 108 14.28 8.71 8.34
N LEU A 109 13.14 8.44 8.95
CA LEU A 109 11.99 7.91 8.20
C LEU A 109 11.38 9.00 7.30
N SER A 110 10.86 8.58 6.15
CA SER A 110 10.17 9.51 5.25
C SER A 110 8.92 10.12 5.90
N PRO A 111 8.52 11.36 5.55
CA PRO A 111 7.28 11.96 6.03
C PRO A 111 6.07 11.05 5.84
N LYS A 112 5.98 10.36 4.70
CA LYS A 112 4.91 9.38 4.44
C LYS A 112 4.89 8.25 5.47
N THR A 113 6.05 7.69 5.82
CA THR A 113 6.15 6.62 6.81
C THR A 113 5.75 7.10 8.21
N ILE A 114 6.13 8.33 8.58
CA ILE A 114 5.72 8.94 9.86
C ILE A 114 4.20 9.13 9.91
N VAL A 115 3.59 9.60 8.82
CA VAL A 115 2.13 9.73 8.72
C VAL A 115 1.41 8.38 8.81
N GLU A 116 2.01 7.27 8.33
CA GLU A 116 1.42 5.93 8.54
C GLU A 116 1.41 5.54 10.04
N HIS A 117 2.45 5.86 10.81
CA HIS A 117 2.44 5.68 12.26
C HIS A 117 1.33 6.51 12.92
N HIS A 118 1.23 7.80 12.56
CA HIS A 118 0.18 8.69 13.06
C HIS A 118 -1.22 8.14 12.77
N ARG A 119 -1.50 7.68 11.54
CA ARG A 119 -2.80 7.11 11.16
C ARG A 119 -3.17 5.88 11.99
N LEU A 120 -2.19 5.02 12.28
CA LEU A 120 -2.43 3.84 13.11
C LEU A 120 -2.74 4.25 14.55
N ILE A 121 -1.95 5.16 15.15
CA ILE A 121 -2.21 5.70 16.50
C ILE A 121 -3.60 6.34 16.54
N HIS A 122 -3.94 7.19 15.57
CA HIS A 122 -5.26 7.80 15.46
C HIS A 122 -6.38 6.76 15.44
N SER A 123 -6.22 5.70 14.65
CA SER A 123 -7.22 4.63 14.54
C SER A 123 -7.40 3.83 15.83
N ILE A 124 -6.30 3.59 16.56
CA ILE A 124 -6.32 2.92 17.86
C ILE A 124 -7.09 3.78 18.88
N PHE A 125 -6.77 5.06 18.99
CA PHE A 125 -7.47 5.97 19.91
C PHE A 125 -8.92 6.21 19.51
N ALA A 126 -9.25 6.28 18.22
CA ALA A 126 -10.62 6.37 17.75
C ALA A 126 -11.45 5.14 18.16
N GLN A 127 -10.86 3.95 18.18
CA GLN A 127 -11.50 2.74 18.70
C GLN A 127 -11.66 2.81 20.24
N ALA A 128 -10.61 3.23 20.95
CA ALA A 128 -10.66 3.40 22.40
C ALA A 128 -11.72 4.43 22.85
N MET A 129 -11.92 5.49 22.07
CA MET A 129 -13.02 6.46 22.30
C MET A 129 -14.40 5.81 22.13
N LYS A 130 -14.61 5.01 21.08
CA LYS A 130 -15.87 4.29 20.86
C LYS A 130 -16.20 3.33 22.00
N GLU A 131 -15.17 2.77 22.64
CA GLU A 131 -15.29 1.86 23.77
C GLU A 131 -15.37 2.59 25.12
N GLY A 132 -15.31 3.94 25.12
CA GLY A 132 -15.40 4.75 26.34
C GLY A 132 -14.15 4.73 27.23
N LEU A 133 -13.02 4.21 26.72
CA LEU A 133 -11.77 4.11 27.50
C LEU A 133 -11.01 5.43 27.58
N VAL A 134 -11.17 6.30 26.59
CA VAL A 134 -10.61 7.66 26.54
C VAL A 134 -11.66 8.62 26.00
N LYS A 135 -11.58 9.89 26.41
CA LYS A 135 -12.54 10.94 26.00
C LYS A 135 -12.18 11.64 24.70
N PHE A 136 -10.92 11.77 24.42
CA PHE A 136 -10.41 12.45 23.23
C PHE A 136 -9.27 11.64 22.61
N ASN A 137 -9.08 11.86 21.33
CA ASN A 137 -8.01 11.25 20.58
C ASN A 137 -6.79 12.19 20.52
N PRO A 138 -5.68 11.89 21.21
CA PRO A 138 -4.51 12.78 21.23
C PRO A 138 -3.87 12.95 19.84
N ALA A 139 -4.13 12.05 18.91
CA ALA A 139 -3.62 12.17 17.55
C ALA A 139 -4.35 13.26 16.73
N GLU A 140 -5.56 13.69 17.10
CA GLU A 140 -6.27 14.79 16.41
C GLU A 140 -5.57 16.15 16.57
N THR A 141 -4.90 16.34 17.72
CA THR A 141 -4.17 17.58 18.01
C THR A 141 -2.67 17.49 17.76
N ALA A 142 -2.15 16.28 17.46
CA ALA A 142 -0.76 16.08 17.12
C ALA A 142 -0.45 16.55 15.69
N SER A 143 0.80 16.95 15.45
CA SER A 143 1.26 17.56 14.19
C SER A 143 2.24 16.64 13.43
N PRO A 144 1.75 15.64 12.68
CA PRO A 144 2.61 14.84 11.82
C PRO A 144 3.18 15.69 10.67
N PRO A 145 4.34 15.32 10.07
CA PRO A 145 4.92 16.06 8.97
C PRO A 145 4.00 16.05 7.73
N SER A 146 4.00 17.15 6.98
CA SER A 146 3.27 17.22 5.72
C SER A 146 3.88 16.31 4.65
N VAL A 147 3.01 15.65 3.86
CA VAL A 147 3.43 14.79 2.75
C VAL A 147 3.13 15.50 1.43
N LYS A 148 4.18 15.92 0.73
CA LYS A 148 4.02 16.42 -0.64
C LYS A 148 3.59 15.28 -1.56
N LYS A 149 2.51 15.48 -2.31
CA LYS A 149 2.13 14.54 -3.36
C LYS A 149 3.23 14.52 -4.42
N LYS A 150 3.77 13.33 -4.69
CA LYS A 150 4.65 13.13 -5.84
C LYS A 150 3.77 12.76 -7.03
N GLU A 151 4.04 13.36 -8.16
CA GLU A 151 3.42 12.96 -9.42
C GLU A 151 3.78 11.51 -9.76
N ALA A 152 2.86 10.83 -10.42
CA ALA A 152 3.10 9.48 -10.88
C ALA A 152 4.14 9.52 -12.01
N SER A 153 5.27 8.86 -11.82
CA SER A 153 6.27 8.75 -12.88
C SER A 153 5.91 7.62 -13.84
N PHE A 154 6.01 7.89 -15.11
CA PHE A 154 5.86 6.93 -16.21
C PHE A 154 7.13 6.92 -17.07
N PHE A 155 7.22 6.02 -18.03
CA PHE A 155 8.31 5.98 -19.01
C PHE A 155 7.86 6.73 -20.28
N GLU A 156 8.76 7.53 -20.83
CA GLU A 156 8.60 8.09 -22.16
C GLU A 156 8.75 7.00 -23.24
N ALA A 157 8.31 7.28 -24.46
CA ALA A 157 8.32 6.30 -25.54
C ALA A 157 9.72 5.73 -25.82
N GLU A 158 10.75 6.58 -25.78
CA GLU A 158 12.15 6.20 -25.98
C GLU A 158 12.65 5.25 -24.90
N ASP A 159 12.24 5.47 -23.63
CA ASP A 159 12.58 4.57 -22.53
C ASP A 159 11.93 3.21 -22.70
N VAL A 160 10.65 3.18 -23.13
CA VAL A 160 9.92 1.93 -23.40
C VAL A 160 10.63 1.16 -24.51
N GLU A 161 10.99 1.80 -25.61
CA GLU A 161 11.69 1.18 -26.73
C GLU A 161 13.05 0.58 -26.30
N ARG A 162 13.84 1.33 -25.51
CA ARG A 162 15.11 0.82 -24.94
C ARG A 162 14.89 -0.38 -24.02
N ILE A 163 13.87 -0.32 -23.17
CA ILE A 163 13.52 -1.43 -22.28
C ILE A 163 13.17 -2.66 -23.10
N MET A 164 12.36 -2.52 -24.15
CA MET A 164 11.94 -3.62 -25.01
C MET A 164 13.13 -4.28 -25.74
N LYS A 165 14.04 -3.50 -26.31
CA LYS A 165 15.27 -4.02 -26.94
C LYS A 165 16.16 -4.80 -25.97
N CYS A 166 16.37 -4.25 -24.77
CA CYS A 166 17.16 -4.94 -23.75
C CYS A 166 16.48 -6.22 -23.23
N LEU A 167 15.14 -6.22 -23.19
CA LEU A 167 14.36 -7.35 -22.71
C LEU A 167 14.48 -8.58 -23.63
N GLU A 168 14.73 -8.40 -24.91
CA GLU A 168 14.94 -9.50 -25.88
C GLU A 168 16.14 -10.38 -25.52
N GLN A 169 17.13 -9.84 -24.82
CA GLN A 169 18.34 -10.54 -24.38
C GLN A 169 18.16 -11.32 -23.06
N GLU A 170 17.00 -11.21 -22.45
CA GLU A 170 16.72 -11.81 -21.15
C GLU A 170 16.00 -13.16 -21.28
N PRO A 171 16.11 -14.05 -20.24
CA PRO A 171 15.41 -15.34 -20.25
C PRO A 171 13.91 -15.18 -20.46
N LEU A 172 13.31 -16.10 -21.22
CA LEU A 172 11.92 -16.03 -21.68
C LEU A 172 10.92 -15.82 -20.53
N LYS A 173 11.14 -16.42 -19.38
CA LYS A 173 10.34 -16.18 -18.17
C LYS A 173 10.22 -14.69 -17.80
N TRP A 174 11.33 -13.98 -17.75
CA TRP A 174 11.36 -12.57 -17.37
C TRP A 174 10.83 -11.65 -18.47
N ARG A 175 11.03 -12.05 -19.73
CA ARG A 175 10.40 -11.38 -20.88
C ARG A 175 8.89 -11.45 -20.76
N CYS A 176 8.32 -12.64 -20.56
CA CYS A 176 6.87 -12.83 -20.40
C CYS A 176 6.32 -12.04 -19.20
N ILE A 177 6.96 -12.09 -18.03
CA ILE A 177 6.53 -11.36 -16.85
C ILE A 177 6.48 -9.85 -17.13
N THR A 178 7.55 -9.29 -17.71
CA THR A 178 7.66 -7.85 -17.95
C THR A 178 6.68 -7.39 -19.02
N LEU A 179 6.58 -8.13 -20.14
CA LEU A 179 5.62 -7.83 -21.21
C LEU A 179 4.17 -7.87 -20.71
N LEU A 180 3.82 -8.86 -19.90
CA LEU A 180 2.48 -8.92 -19.30
C LEU A 180 2.20 -7.74 -18.36
N MET A 181 3.20 -7.28 -17.60
CA MET A 181 3.02 -6.09 -16.78
C MET A 181 2.74 -4.84 -17.59
N ILE A 182 3.45 -4.67 -18.71
CA ILE A 182 3.25 -3.53 -19.62
C ILE A 182 1.91 -3.68 -20.35
N ALA A 183 1.63 -4.84 -20.92
CA ALA A 183 0.44 -5.07 -21.75
C ALA A 183 -0.87 -5.04 -20.96
N THR A 184 -0.89 -5.53 -19.72
CA THR A 184 -2.10 -5.62 -18.91
C THR A 184 -2.26 -4.51 -17.88
N GLY A 185 -1.17 -3.80 -17.52
CA GLY A 185 -1.13 -2.89 -16.38
C GLY A 185 -1.45 -3.56 -15.05
N ALA A 186 -1.40 -4.88 -14.97
CA ALA A 186 -1.70 -5.63 -13.76
C ALA A 186 -0.70 -5.34 -12.64
N ARG A 187 -1.17 -5.45 -11.40
CA ARG A 187 -0.32 -5.29 -10.22
C ARG A 187 0.68 -6.46 -10.15
N ARG A 188 1.83 -6.21 -9.56
CA ARG A 188 2.89 -7.21 -9.37
C ARG A 188 2.35 -8.56 -8.84
N GLY A 189 1.59 -8.52 -7.76
CA GLY A 189 1.05 -9.74 -7.17
C GLY A 189 -0.01 -10.43 -8.03
N GLU A 190 -0.72 -9.70 -8.90
CA GLU A 190 -1.68 -10.24 -9.86
C GLU A 190 -0.94 -11.02 -10.97
N ILE A 191 0.19 -10.49 -11.47
CA ILE A 191 1.04 -11.20 -12.45
C ILE A 191 1.67 -12.44 -11.81
N MET A 192 2.20 -12.32 -10.60
CA MET A 192 2.82 -13.46 -9.92
C MET A 192 1.80 -14.53 -9.50
N GLY A 193 0.53 -14.13 -9.30
CA GLY A 193 -0.59 -15.02 -8.99
C GLY A 193 -1.29 -15.60 -10.24
N LEU A 194 -0.82 -15.29 -11.45
CA LEU A 194 -1.44 -15.76 -12.68
C LEU A 194 -1.29 -17.27 -12.83
N LYS A 195 -2.41 -17.97 -13.11
CA LYS A 195 -2.47 -19.40 -13.36
C LYS A 195 -2.73 -19.69 -14.84
N TRP A 196 -2.25 -20.83 -15.34
CA TRP A 196 -2.50 -21.25 -16.72
C TRP A 196 -3.99 -21.41 -17.04
N SER A 197 -4.80 -21.77 -16.05
CA SER A 197 -6.26 -21.86 -16.19
C SER A 197 -6.98 -20.53 -16.38
N ALA A 198 -6.29 -19.42 -16.13
CA ALA A 198 -6.82 -18.05 -16.29
C ALA A 198 -6.43 -17.42 -17.65
N ILE A 199 -5.83 -18.20 -18.55
CA ILE A 199 -5.35 -17.72 -19.86
C ILE A 199 -6.14 -18.41 -20.98
N ASP A 200 -6.83 -17.62 -21.78
CA ASP A 200 -7.49 -18.08 -22.99
C ASP A 200 -6.64 -17.70 -24.22
N PHE A 201 -5.84 -18.65 -24.70
CA PHE A 201 -4.98 -18.47 -25.89
C PHE A 201 -5.76 -18.36 -27.22
N LYS A 202 -7.05 -18.74 -27.25
CA LYS A 202 -7.88 -18.60 -28.46
C LYS A 202 -8.45 -17.21 -28.60
N LYS A 203 -8.73 -16.56 -27.47
CA LYS A 203 -9.28 -15.20 -27.41
C LYS A 203 -8.22 -14.14 -27.15
N ASP A 204 -6.96 -14.52 -26.97
CA ASP A 204 -5.88 -13.64 -26.52
C ASP A 204 -6.26 -12.85 -25.25
N GLU A 205 -6.90 -13.54 -24.29
CA GLU A 205 -7.48 -12.92 -23.10
C GLU A 205 -6.90 -13.53 -21.81
N ILE A 206 -6.68 -12.68 -20.83
CA ILE A 206 -6.19 -13.06 -19.51
C ILE A 206 -7.19 -12.61 -18.44
N LYS A 207 -7.62 -13.56 -17.60
CA LYS A 207 -8.46 -13.32 -16.42
C LYS A 207 -7.59 -12.97 -15.21
N ILE A 208 -7.69 -11.76 -14.71
CA ILE A 208 -7.01 -11.32 -13.48
C ILE A 208 -7.96 -11.56 -12.30
N CYS A 209 -7.76 -12.65 -11.56
CA CYS A 209 -8.66 -13.08 -10.47
C CYS A 209 -7.93 -13.42 -9.16
N ALA A 210 -6.60 -13.41 -9.15
CA ALA A 210 -5.79 -13.79 -8.00
C ALA A 210 -4.67 -12.76 -7.77
N ASN A 211 -4.17 -12.71 -6.54
CA ASN A 211 -3.08 -11.84 -6.12
C ASN A 211 -2.16 -12.62 -5.19
N LEU A 212 -0.94 -12.91 -5.63
CA LEU A 212 0.05 -13.62 -4.83
C LEU A 212 0.76 -12.64 -3.90
N LEU A 213 0.72 -12.93 -2.61
CA LEU A 213 1.27 -12.12 -1.54
C LEU A 213 2.28 -12.92 -0.71
N TYR A 214 3.04 -12.20 0.09
CA TYR A 214 3.93 -12.76 1.09
C TYR A 214 3.72 -12.10 2.44
N SER A 215 3.68 -12.91 3.49
CA SER A 215 3.79 -12.44 4.86
C SER A 215 4.80 -13.29 5.65
N LYS A 216 5.36 -12.74 6.71
CA LYS A 216 6.31 -13.48 7.58
C LYS A 216 5.65 -14.68 8.25
N GLN A 217 4.35 -14.57 8.55
CA GLN A 217 3.59 -15.60 9.28
C GLN A 217 3.09 -16.74 8.38
N ARG A 218 2.64 -16.41 7.15
CA ARG A 218 2.02 -17.37 6.23
C ARG A 218 2.92 -17.79 5.07
N GLY A 219 4.09 -17.16 4.91
CA GLY A 219 4.90 -17.33 3.72
C GLY A 219 4.22 -16.73 2.49
N ILE A 220 4.32 -17.43 1.34
CA ILE A 220 3.64 -17.04 0.10
C ILE A 220 2.20 -17.59 0.15
N TYR A 221 1.22 -16.73 -0.09
CA TYR A 221 -0.20 -17.10 -0.11
C TYR A 221 -0.95 -16.32 -1.18
N GLU A 222 -2.06 -16.92 -1.65
CA GLU A 222 -2.97 -16.32 -2.61
C GLU A 222 -4.09 -15.57 -1.88
N ASP A 223 -4.46 -14.42 -2.39
CA ASP A 223 -5.58 -13.62 -1.95
C ASP A 223 -6.36 -13.10 -3.19
N THR A 224 -7.55 -12.59 -2.97
CA THR A 224 -8.30 -11.89 -4.01
C THR A 224 -7.58 -10.59 -4.43
N PRO A 225 -7.79 -10.06 -5.63
CA PRO A 225 -7.31 -8.75 -6.02
C PRO A 225 -7.65 -7.69 -4.96
N LYS A 226 -6.84 -6.63 -4.87
CA LYS A 226 -7.00 -5.58 -3.84
C LYS A 226 -8.39 -4.96 -3.82
N THR A 227 -9.05 -4.88 -4.97
CA THR A 227 -10.41 -4.35 -5.13
C THR A 227 -11.50 -5.41 -5.02
N GLY A 228 -11.14 -6.71 -4.96
CA GLY A 228 -12.08 -7.83 -5.01
C GLY A 228 -12.64 -8.11 -6.42
N GLU A 229 -12.35 -7.27 -7.40
CA GLU A 229 -12.92 -7.37 -8.75
C GLU A 229 -12.08 -8.26 -9.67
N ILE A 230 -12.76 -9.17 -10.33
CA ILE A 230 -12.22 -9.98 -11.42
C ILE A 230 -12.34 -9.17 -12.71
N ARG A 231 -11.30 -9.15 -13.52
CA ARG A 231 -11.33 -8.50 -14.82
C ARG A 231 -10.67 -9.35 -15.89
N TYR A 232 -11.10 -9.14 -17.12
CA TYR A 232 -10.56 -9.77 -18.32
C TYR A 232 -9.81 -8.70 -19.11
N VAL A 233 -8.62 -9.05 -19.59
CA VAL A 233 -7.74 -8.12 -20.30
C VAL A 233 -7.27 -8.80 -21.58
N CYS A 234 -7.65 -8.23 -22.74
CA CYS A 234 -7.11 -8.65 -24.03
C CYS A 234 -5.64 -8.23 -24.14
N VAL A 235 -4.82 -9.12 -24.65
CA VAL A 235 -3.38 -8.95 -24.80
C VAL A 235 -3.01 -9.22 -26.25
N ASP A 236 -2.02 -8.51 -26.76
CA ASP A 236 -1.54 -8.71 -28.12
C ASP A 236 -1.11 -10.15 -28.38
N HIS A 237 -1.44 -10.66 -29.56
CA HIS A 237 -1.18 -12.04 -29.96
C HIS A 237 0.30 -12.43 -29.86
N SER A 238 1.22 -11.51 -30.17
CA SER A 238 2.67 -11.75 -30.08
C SER A 238 3.12 -12.03 -28.64
N VAL A 239 2.55 -11.34 -27.66
CA VAL A 239 2.81 -11.58 -26.24
C VAL A 239 2.23 -12.92 -25.79
N MET A 240 1.05 -13.28 -26.31
CA MET A 240 0.43 -14.58 -26.04
C MET A 240 1.22 -15.73 -26.64
N GLN A 241 1.80 -15.56 -27.82
CA GLN A 241 2.71 -16.54 -28.44
C GLN A 241 3.96 -16.78 -27.58
N LEU A 242 4.61 -15.70 -27.08
CA LEU A 242 5.74 -15.83 -26.17
C LEU A 242 5.36 -16.55 -24.87
N LEU A 243 4.16 -16.27 -24.35
CA LEU A 243 3.64 -16.96 -23.17
C LEU A 243 3.38 -18.43 -23.42
N ALA A 244 2.87 -18.79 -24.61
CA ALA A 244 2.69 -20.19 -25.03
C ALA A 244 4.04 -20.91 -25.18
N GLN A 245 5.06 -20.24 -25.71
CA GLN A 245 6.43 -20.76 -25.75
C GLN A 245 6.97 -21.01 -24.35
N TYR A 246 6.81 -20.07 -23.44
CA TYR A 246 7.23 -20.23 -22.06
C TYR A 246 6.49 -21.40 -21.37
N ARG A 247 5.21 -21.61 -21.65
CA ARG A 247 4.45 -22.77 -21.16
C ARG A 247 5.08 -24.09 -21.59
N LYS A 248 5.56 -24.19 -22.85
CA LYS A 248 6.29 -25.36 -23.34
C LYS A 248 7.60 -25.57 -22.57
N GLU A 249 8.39 -24.52 -22.33
CA GLU A 249 9.61 -24.60 -21.52
C GLU A 249 9.31 -25.09 -20.09
N GLN A 250 8.27 -24.55 -19.46
CA GLN A 250 7.86 -24.99 -18.12
C GLN A 250 7.41 -26.47 -18.13
N THR A 251 6.74 -26.92 -19.18
CA THR A 251 6.33 -28.32 -19.35
C THR A 251 7.54 -29.24 -19.44
N ILE A 252 8.57 -28.85 -20.21
CA ILE A 252 9.83 -29.59 -20.32
C ILE A 252 10.53 -29.65 -18.95
N MET A 253 10.58 -28.54 -18.22
CA MET A 253 11.16 -28.48 -16.89
C MET A 253 10.40 -29.42 -15.92
N ARG A 254 9.07 -29.41 -15.96
CA ARG A 254 8.21 -30.31 -15.18
C ARG A 254 8.54 -31.78 -15.46
N LEU A 255 8.69 -32.17 -16.73
CA LEU A 255 9.04 -33.55 -17.11
C LEU A 255 10.42 -33.94 -16.58
N ARG A 256 11.41 -33.05 -16.66
CA ARG A 256 12.76 -33.27 -16.12
C ARG A 256 12.79 -33.44 -14.59
N MET A 257 11.94 -32.68 -13.88
CA MET A 257 11.86 -32.76 -12.42
C MET A 257 11.09 -33.98 -11.91
N GLY A 258 10.20 -34.55 -12.71
CA GLY A 258 9.38 -35.70 -12.35
C GLY A 258 8.61 -35.50 -11.05
N GLU A 259 8.72 -36.42 -10.11
CA GLU A 259 8.04 -36.38 -8.81
C GLU A 259 8.44 -35.21 -7.92
N ARG A 260 9.60 -34.59 -8.17
CA ARG A 260 10.05 -33.37 -7.43
C ARG A 260 9.32 -32.10 -7.85
N TRP A 261 8.52 -32.16 -8.92
CA TRP A 261 7.74 -31.02 -9.36
C TRP A 261 6.48 -30.78 -8.52
N VAL A 262 6.36 -29.61 -7.93
CA VAL A 262 5.15 -29.18 -7.20
C VAL A 262 4.16 -28.56 -8.19
N ASN A 263 3.05 -29.23 -8.46
CA ASN A 263 2.04 -28.76 -9.42
C ASN A 263 1.10 -27.72 -8.78
N THR A 264 1.46 -26.46 -8.85
CA THR A 264 0.68 -25.35 -8.30
C THR A 264 -0.23 -24.66 -9.32
N GLY A 265 -0.05 -24.96 -10.62
CA GLY A 265 -0.81 -24.32 -11.71
C GLY A 265 -0.42 -22.88 -12.03
N TYR A 266 0.51 -22.27 -11.30
CA TYR A 266 0.97 -20.92 -11.60
C TYR A 266 1.80 -20.85 -12.89
N CYS A 267 1.65 -19.73 -13.62
CA CYS A 267 2.47 -19.49 -14.81
C CYS A 267 3.94 -19.27 -14.41
N PHE A 268 4.20 -18.51 -13.35
CA PHE A 268 5.56 -18.12 -12.97
C PHE A 268 5.97 -18.79 -11.66
N THR A 269 6.84 -19.81 -11.81
CA THR A 269 7.27 -20.68 -10.72
C THR A 269 8.78 -20.65 -10.55
N ARG A 270 9.24 -21.18 -9.42
CA ARG A 270 10.61 -21.64 -9.23
C ARG A 270 10.88 -22.86 -10.13
N GLU A 271 12.11 -23.32 -10.17
CA GLU A 271 12.53 -24.48 -10.98
C GLU A 271 11.80 -25.77 -10.57
N ASN A 272 11.42 -25.89 -9.32
CA ASN A 272 10.69 -27.02 -8.77
C ASN A 272 9.15 -26.92 -8.85
N GLY A 273 8.61 -25.88 -9.51
CA GLY A 273 7.16 -25.68 -9.65
C GLY A 273 6.48 -24.91 -8.49
N GLU A 274 7.20 -24.63 -7.40
CA GLU A 274 6.68 -23.78 -6.34
C GLU A 274 6.47 -22.33 -6.80
N PRO A 275 5.51 -21.58 -6.20
CA PRO A 275 5.30 -20.19 -6.55
C PRO A 275 6.55 -19.35 -6.28
N MET A 276 6.87 -18.42 -7.17
CA MET A 276 7.94 -17.47 -6.96
C MET A 276 7.53 -16.45 -5.88
N HIS A 277 8.52 -16.00 -5.10
CA HIS A 277 8.27 -14.92 -4.16
C HIS A 277 7.78 -13.66 -4.92
N PRO A 278 6.68 -12.99 -4.48
CA PRO A 278 6.12 -11.86 -5.22
C PRO A 278 7.09 -10.70 -5.47
N ASP A 279 8.09 -10.51 -4.58
CA ASP A 279 9.11 -9.48 -4.72
C ASP A 279 10.24 -9.83 -5.70
N SER A 280 10.30 -11.08 -6.20
CA SER A 280 11.34 -11.53 -7.14
C SER A 280 11.43 -10.65 -8.37
N ILE A 281 10.28 -10.22 -8.91
CA ILE A 281 10.26 -9.33 -10.08
C ILE A 281 10.86 -7.96 -9.77
N THR A 282 10.58 -7.38 -8.60
CA THR A 282 11.17 -6.09 -8.21
C THR A 282 12.70 -6.19 -8.11
N SER A 283 13.19 -7.28 -7.50
CA SER A 283 14.62 -7.54 -7.38
C SER A 283 15.27 -7.75 -8.75
N TRP A 284 14.59 -8.47 -9.65
CA TRP A 284 15.06 -8.70 -11.00
C TRP A 284 15.06 -7.41 -11.82
N LEU A 285 13.99 -6.62 -11.82
CA LEU A 285 13.92 -5.34 -12.53
C LEU A 285 15.01 -4.35 -12.09
N ASN A 286 15.36 -4.33 -10.80
CA ASN A 286 16.46 -3.53 -10.29
C ASN A 286 17.82 -3.98 -10.87
N LYS A 287 18.06 -5.30 -10.99
CA LYS A 287 19.27 -5.84 -11.62
C LYS A 287 19.28 -5.56 -13.11
N PHE A 288 18.15 -5.75 -13.78
CA PHE A 288 17.96 -5.48 -15.20
C PHE A 288 18.24 -4.01 -15.54
N SER A 289 17.64 -3.07 -14.80
CA SER A 289 17.90 -1.64 -14.99
C SER A 289 19.39 -1.29 -14.86
N LYS A 290 20.05 -1.83 -13.85
CA LYS A 290 21.50 -1.61 -13.64
C LYS A 290 22.34 -2.22 -14.74
N LYS A 291 22.01 -3.44 -15.19
CA LYS A 291 22.76 -4.17 -16.23
C LYS A 291 22.80 -3.39 -17.54
N TYR A 292 21.69 -2.73 -17.90
CA TYR A 292 21.56 -2.05 -19.19
C TYR A 292 21.59 -0.52 -19.11
N GLY A 293 21.92 0.05 -17.94
CA GLY A 293 21.94 1.51 -17.76
C GLY A 293 20.58 2.17 -18.00
N LEU A 294 19.49 1.47 -17.68
CA LEU A 294 18.11 1.96 -17.85
C LEU A 294 17.66 2.79 -16.65
N PRO A 295 16.67 3.68 -16.79
CA PRO A 295 16.03 4.34 -15.67
C PRO A 295 15.54 3.31 -14.63
N HIS A 296 15.39 3.74 -13.37
CA HIS A 296 14.85 2.85 -12.33
C HIS A 296 13.46 2.33 -12.70
N ILE A 297 13.36 1.01 -12.80
CA ILE A 297 12.13 0.30 -13.17
C ILE A 297 11.50 -0.31 -11.92
N ASN A 298 10.24 0.03 -11.69
CA ASN A 298 9.41 -0.66 -10.71
C ASN A 298 8.06 -1.08 -11.34
N PRO A 299 7.42 -2.12 -10.81
CA PRO A 299 6.17 -2.64 -11.34
C PRO A 299 5.06 -1.60 -11.53
N HIS A 300 4.92 -0.65 -10.63
CA HIS A 300 3.89 0.38 -10.71
C HIS A 300 4.16 1.39 -11.83
N LYS A 301 5.44 1.64 -12.16
CA LYS A 301 5.79 2.55 -13.24
C LYS A 301 5.32 2.02 -14.60
N PHE A 302 5.40 0.71 -14.86
CA PHE A 302 4.82 0.10 -16.07
C PHE A 302 3.30 0.29 -16.16
N ARG A 303 2.60 0.12 -15.03
CA ARG A 303 1.17 0.35 -14.97
C ARG A 303 0.81 1.82 -15.25
N HIS A 304 1.59 2.76 -14.73
CA HIS A 304 1.42 4.18 -15.03
C HIS A 304 1.71 4.49 -16.50
N THR A 305 2.77 3.89 -17.06
CA THR A 305 3.10 4.03 -18.47
C THR A 305 1.98 3.53 -19.37
N GLN A 306 1.43 2.34 -19.13
CA GLN A 306 0.31 1.83 -19.90
C GLN A 306 -0.90 2.77 -19.86
N ALA A 307 -1.26 3.24 -18.68
CA ALA A 307 -2.39 4.13 -18.55
C ALA A 307 -2.15 5.48 -19.27
N SER A 308 -0.93 6.03 -19.14
CA SER A 308 -0.55 7.27 -19.84
C SER A 308 -0.63 7.10 -21.36
N ILE A 309 -0.10 5.98 -21.89
CA ILE A 309 -0.20 5.66 -23.31
C ILE A 309 -1.66 5.60 -23.76
N LEU A 310 -2.51 4.84 -23.07
CA LEU A 310 -3.91 4.69 -23.46
C LEU A 310 -4.69 6.01 -23.43
N ILE A 311 -4.45 6.86 -22.43
CA ILE A 311 -5.11 8.16 -22.33
C ILE A 311 -4.61 9.11 -23.41
N ASN A 312 -3.30 9.13 -23.70
CA ASN A 312 -2.73 9.96 -24.76
C ASN A 312 -3.24 9.54 -26.16
N GLU A 313 -3.55 8.26 -26.37
CA GLU A 313 -4.17 7.74 -27.58
C GLU A 313 -5.70 7.90 -27.60
N GLY A 314 -6.28 8.68 -26.69
CA GLY A 314 -7.70 9.02 -26.68
C GLY A 314 -8.63 7.94 -26.11
N VAL A 315 -8.11 6.89 -25.46
CA VAL A 315 -8.95 5.89 -24.77
C VAL A 315 -9.59 6.53 -23.54
N ASP A 316 -10.91 6.38 -23.40
CA ASP A 316 -11.64 7.00 -22.31
C ASP A 316 -11.16 6.50 -20.92
N VAL A 317 -11.20 7.42 -19.94
CA VAL A 317 -10.65 7.20 -18.59
C VAL A 317 -11.37 6.08 -17.86
N VAL A 318 -12.66 5.87 -18.14
CA VAL A 318 -13.47 4.80 -17.48
C VAL A 318 -12.99 3.44 -17.96
N THR A 319 -12.73 3.30 -19.29
CA THR A 319 -12.17 2.08 -19.87
C THR A 319 -10.78 1.80 -19.34
N VAL A 320 -9.91 2.81 -19.24
CA VAL A 320 -8.59 2.67 -18.64
C VAL A 320 -8.69 2.26 -17.16
N ALA A 321 -9.57 2.89 -16.38
CA ALA A 321 -9.78 2.56 -14.98
C ALA A 321 -10.25 1.10 -14.79
N LYS A 322 -11.21 0.63 -15.59
CA LYS A 322 -11.68 -0.77 -15.60
C LYS A 322 -10.57 -1.74 -15.96
N ARG A 323 -9.82 -1.47 -17.03
CA ARG A 323 -8.68 -2.30 -17.47
C ARG A 323 -7.64 -2.45 -16.36
N LEU A 324 -7.33 -1.36 -15.66
CA LEU A 324 -6.41 -1.34 -14.53
C LEU A 324 -7.01 -1.97 -13.26
N GLY A 325 -8.33 -2.09 -13.13
CA GLY A 325 -9.01 -2.53 -11.91
C GLY A 325 -8.88 -1.47 -10.80
N HIS A 326 -9.17 -0.20 -11.10
CA HIS A 326 -9.39 0.85 -10.12
C HIS A 326 -10.85 0.85 -9.71
N LYS A 327 -11.12 0.75 -8.41
CA LYS A 327 -12.48 0.79 -7.87
C LYS A 327 -13.18 2.14 -8.12
N GLN A 328 -12.39 3.21 -8.17
CA GLN A 328 -12.88 4.57 -8.41
C GLN A 328 -12.13 5.16 -9.60
N VAL A 329 -12.87 5.70 -10.56
CA VAL A 329 -12.33 6.38 -11.74
C VAL A 329 -11.47 7.58 -11.36
N THR A 330 -11.86 8.30 -10.30
CA THR A 330 -11.12 9.42 -9.71
C THR A 330 -9.66 9.08 -9.37
N THR A 331 -9.34 7.81 -9.11
CA THR A 331 -7.96 7.37 -8.93
C THR A 331 -7.15 7.51 -10.23
N THR A 332 -7.76 7.19 -11.37
CA THR A 332 -7.14 7.35 -12.70
C THR A 332 -7.04 8.84 -13.05
N GLU A 333 -8.12 9.59 -12.90
CA GLU A 333 -8.16 11.02 -13.18
C GLU A 333 -7.08 11.80 -12.40
N ASN A 334 -6.98 11.58 -11.08
CA ASN A 334 -6.01 12.26 -10.22
C ASN A 334 -4.54 11.92 -10.55
N ILE A 335 -4.29 10.73 -11.09
CA ILE A 335 -2.93 10.30 -11.46
C ILE A 335 -2.54 10.86 -12.83
N TYR A 336 -3.50 10.99 -13.74
CA TYR A 336 -3.26 11.34 -15.15
C TYR A 336 -3.85 12.70 -15.55
N ALA A 337 -4.07 13.59 -14.60
CA ALA A 337 -4.65 14.92 -14.85
C ALA A 337 -3.90 15.72 -15.93
N HIS A 338 -2.57 15.58 -16.02
CA HIS A 338 -1.77 16.24 -17.09
C HIS A 338 -2.09 15.71 -18.50
N ALA A 339 -2.28 14.39 -18.64
CA ALA A 339 -2.67 13.81 -19.92
C ALA A 339 -4.09 14.24 -20.33
N LEU A 340 -4.99 14.37 -19.34
CA LEU A 340 -6.35 14.89 -19.57
C LEU A 340 -6.35 16.37 -19.97
N ALA A 341 -5.46 17.20 -19.44
CA ALA A 341 -5.35 18.60 -19.85
C ALA A 341 -4.91 18.75 -21.32
N LYS A 342 -4.04 17.85 -21.82
CA LYS A 342 -3.68 17.81 -23.23
C LYS A 342 -4.87 17.38 -24.12
N ALA A 343 -5.63 16.38 -23.69
CA ALA A 343 -6.83 15.92 -24.37
C ALA A 343 -7.91 17.03 -24.44
N ASP A 344 -8.04 17.86 -23.42
CA ASP A 344 -8.96 19.02 -23.42
C ASP A 344 -8.57 20.05 -24.49
N ALA A 345 -7.27 20.34 -24.65
CA ALA A 345 -6.79 21.24 -25.69
C ALA A 345 -7.09 20.69 -27.10
N GLU A 346 -6.92 19.37 -27.32
CA GLU A 346 -7.26 18.70 -28.58
C GLU A 346 -8.79 18.70 -28.82
N ALA A 347 -9.60 18.45 -27.77
CA ALA A 347 -11.05 18.55 -27.86
C ALA A 347 -11.51 19.96 -28.25
N ASN A 348 -10.89 21.01 -27.68
CA ASN A 348 -11.17 22.39 -28.07
C ASN A 348 -10.84 22.65 -29.55
N ALA A 349 -9.75 22.10 -30.06
CA ALA A 349 -9.39 22.22 -31.50
C ALA A 349 -10.45 21.55 -32.40
N VAL A 350 -10.99 20.39 -31.98
CA VAL A 350 -12.08 19.70 -32.69
C VAL A 350 -13.34 20.56 -32.69
N VAL A 351 -13.75 21.08 -31.55
CA VAL A 351 -14.92 21.98 -31.44
C VAL A 351 -14.73 23.22 -32.29
N ALA A 352 -13.55 23.86 -32.24
CA ALA A 352 -13.25 25.01 -33.08
C ALA A 352 -13.30 24.68 -34.56
N SER A 353 -12.83 23.51 -34.99
CA SER A 353 -12.91 23.05 -36.41
C SER A 353 -14.33 22.88 -36.90
N VAL A 354 -15.26 22.47 -36.04
CA VAL A 354 -16.69 22.30 -36.34
C VAL A 354 -17.41 23.66 -36.39
N LEU A 355 -17.18 24.49 -35.37
CA LEU A 355 -17.87 25.77 -35.22
C LEU A 355 -17.39 26.83 -36.22
N PHE A 356 -16.08 26.83 -36.53
CA PHE A 356 -15.45 27.85 -37.35
C PHE A 356 -14.97 27.34 -38.74
N LYS A 357 -15.53 26.22 -39.26
CA LYS A 357 -15.32 25.80 -40.63
C LYS A 357 -15.72 26.99 -41.52
N LYS A 358 -14.74 27.70 -42.10
CA LYS A 358 -14.97 28.64 -43.21
C LYS A 358 -15.64 27.84 -44.32
N LYS A 359 -16.87 28.23 -44.67
CA LYS A 359 -17.46 27.82 -45.92
C LYS A 359 -16.50 28.28 -47.02
N ALA A 360 -15.85 27.32 -47.69
CA ALA A 360 -15.11 27.55 -48.92
C ALA A 360 -16.08 27.79 -50.05
#